data_018f8ac2fd1523ca1190a914259dc0b5
#
_entry.id   018f8ac2fd1523ca1190a914259dc0b5
#
_cell.length_a   1.000
_cell.length_b   1.000
_cell.length_c   1.000
_cell.angle_alpha   90.00
_cell.angle_beta   90.00
_cell.angle_gamma   90.00
#
_symmetry.space_group_name_H-M   'P 1'
#
loop_
_entity.id
_entity.type
_entity.pdbx_description
1 polymer ?
#
loop_
_entity_poly.entity_id
_entity_poly.type
_entity_poly.pdbx_seq_one_letter_code
_entity_poly.pdbx_strand_id
1 'polypeptide(L)'
;MLPTLNERVVELAVRTGMALNCEVHQESKFDRKQYFYGDLPKGYQISQYDLPLCFDGAVDIPSDDPDIGGGGTKRIGIIRAHLEEDTGKLGHELPGGGSYAGSLVDLNRAGTPLLEIVTEPDFDRVEDVLVFARELRSICRFLGVTQGVMQKGHMRFEPNINLVIDTTDGREFRTPVVEIKNLNSFRAVEGAIRYEQSRQLEEFLETGRTMGLGMKRTRGWDDQKLVTVLQREKEDAHDYRYFPEPDLPPVEMDVEWRE
;
A
#
# COMPACT_ATOMS: atom_id res chain seq x y z
N MET A 1 -19.85 -19.59 8.36
CA MET A 1 -19.59 -18.82 9.59
C MET A 1 -19.60 -17.37 9.17
N LEU A 2 -20.37 -16.52 9.84
CA LEU A 2 -20.41 -15.09 9.55
C LEU A 2 -19.13 -14.40 10.07
N PRO A 3 -18.65 -13.31 9.45
CA PRO A 3 -17.53 -12.54 9.95
C PRO A 3 -17.87 -11.93 11.31
N THR A 4 -16.88 -11.81 12.18
CA THR A 4 -16.98 -11.11 13.46
C THR A 4 -15.80 -10.17 13.59
N LEU A 5 -16.07 -8.95 14.04
CA LEU A 5 -15.03 -7.96 14.27
C LEU A 5 -14.33 -8.24 15.62
N ASN A 6 -13.00 -8.14 15.61
CA ASN A 6 -12.20 -8.27 16.82
C ASN A 6 -11.91 -6.88 17.39
N GLU A 7 -12.38 -6.60 18.60
CA GLU A 7 -12.20 -5.31 19.30
C GLU A 7 -10.72 -4.90 19.38
N ARG A 8 -9.85 -5.85 19.71
CA ARG A 8 -8.40 -5.57 19.80
C ARG A 8 -7.79 -5.09 18.47
N VAL A 9 -8.31 -5.58 17.34
CA VAL A 9 -7.87 -5.14 16.02
C VAL A 9 -8.26 -3.69 15.76
N VAL A 10 -9.49 -3.32 16.11
CA VAL A 10 -9.97 -1.94 16.01
C VAL A 10 -9.13 -1.01 16.88
N GLU A 11 -8.91 -1.40 18.15
CA GLU A 11 -8.05 -0.65 19.08
C GLU A 11 -6.66 -0.40 18.51
N LEU A 12 -5.99 -1.42 17.98
CA LEU A 12 -4.65 -1.30 17.40
C LEU A 12 -4.65 -0.42 16.15
N ALA A 13 -5.69 -0.48 15.33
CA ALA A 13 -5.85 0.35 14.15
C ALA A 13 -6.03 1.83 14.51
N VAL A 14 -6.91 2.12 15.48
CA VAL A 14 -7.14 3.49 15.98
C VAL A 14 -5.86 4.06 16.61
N ARG A 15 -5.18 3.30 17.47
CA ARG A 15 -3.89 3.72 18.05
C ARG A 15 -2.85 4.06 16.98
N THR A 16 -2.82 3.28 15.90
CA THR A 16 -1.91 3.55 14.79
C THR A 16 -2.30 4.84 14.07
N GLY A 17 -3.59 5.02 13.76
CA GLY A 17 -4.09 6.25 13.15
C GLY A 17 -3.78 7.49 13.99
N MET A 18 -4.03 7.44 15.29
CA MET A 18 -3.70 8.53 16.22
C MET A 18 -2.19 8.84 16.24
N ALA A 19 -1.33 7.82 16.25
CA ALA A 19 0.12 8.02 16.19
C ALA A 19 0.60 8.59 14.84
N LEU A 20 -0.22 8.48 13.80
CA LEU A 20 0.00 9.11 12.50
C LEU A 20 -0.73 10.47 12.40
N ASN A 21 -1.21 11.01 13.52
CA ASN A 21 -1.98 12.25 13.61
C ASN A 21 -3.24 12.26 12.73
N CYS A 22 -3.84 11.11 12.50
CA CYS A 22 -5.12 11.01 11.80
C CYS A 22 -6.28 11.44 12.69
N GLU A 23 -7.33 11.95 12.05
CA GLU A 23 -8.66 12.02 12.66
C GLU A 23 -9.29 10.63 12.70
N VAL A 24 -10.10 10.37 13.75
CA VAL A 24 -10.84 9.12 13.90
C VAL A 24 -12.32 9.38 13.64
N HIS A 25 -12.92 8.65 12.71
CA HIS A 25 -14.36 8.76 12.46
C HIS A 25 -15.18 8.35 13.69
N GLN A 26 -16.26 9.07 13.96
CA GLN A 26 -17.22 8.70 15.03
C GLN A 26 -17.98 7.43 14.69
N GLU A 27 -18.27 7.24 13.41
CA GLU A 27 -18.89 6.05 12.86
C GLU A 27 -18.06 5.58 11.67
N SER A 28 -17.70 4.33 11.65
CA SER A 28 -16.97 3.67 10.58
C SER A 28 -17.72 2.41 10.14
N LYS A 29 -17.57 2.01 8.90
CA LYS A 29 -18.23 0.82 8.38
C LYS A 29 -17.29 -0.03 7.55
N PHE A 30 -17.65 -1.29 7.41
CA PHE A 30 -17.00 -2.21 6.49
C PHE A 30 -17.81 -2.35 5.20
N ASP A 31 -17.09 -2.50 4.09
CA ASP A 31 -17.62 -2.69 2.76
C ASP A 31 -17.07 -3.97 2.15
N ARG A 32 -17.80 -4.53 1.18
CA ARG A 32 -17.31 -5.60 0.31
C ARG A 32 -16.63 -5.01 -0.92
N LYS A 33 -15.31 -5.24 -1.03
CA LYS A 33 -14.50 -4.95 -2.22
C LYS A 33 -14.52 -6.17 -3.12
N GLN A 34 -15.27 -6.10 -4.23
CA GLN A 34 -15.50 -7.27 -5.07
C GLN A 34 -14.43 -7.41 -6.14
N TYR A 35 -13.76 -8.55 -6.14
CA TYR A 35 -12.84 -8.97 -7.20
C TYR A 35 -12.59 -10.48 -7.10
N PHE A 36 -12.19 -11.10 -8.23
CA PHE A 36 -11.98 -12.53 -8.30
C PHE A 36 -10.48 -12.85 -8.37
N TYR A 37 -10.02 -13.64 -7.41
CA TYR A 37 -8.65 -14.13 -7.36
C TYR A 37 -8.62 -15.53 -6.76
N GLY A 38 -7.63 -16.36 -7.13
CA GLY A 38 -7.54 -17.75 -6.65
C GLY A 38 -7.38 -17.86 -5.15
N ASP A 39 -6.77 -16.88 -4.48
CA ASP A 39 -6.59 -16.80 -3.03
C ASP A 39 -7.71 -16.03 -2.31
N LEU A 40 -8.75 -15.64 -3.03
CA LEU A 40 -9.95 -14.99 -2.50
C LEU A 40 -11.22 -15.73 -3.00
N PRO A 41 -11.45 -16.99 -2.57
CA PRO A 41 -12.48 -17.85 -3.15
C PRO A 41 -13.92 -17.35 -2.96
N LYS A 42 -14.19 -16.50 -1.96
CA LYS A 42 -15.51 -15.90 -1.77
C LYS A 42 -15.83 -14.76 -2.75
N GLY A 43 -14.84 -14.30 -3.54
CA GLY A 43 -15.02 -13.29 -4.59
C GLY A 43 -15.10 -11.85 -4.10
N TYR A 44 -14.91 -11.59 -2.80
CA TYR A 44 -14.82 -10.25 -2.22
C TYR A 44 -13.87 -10.23 -1.03
N GLN A 45 -13.32 -9.06 -0.73
CA GLN A 45 -12.54 -8.75 0.45
C GLN A 45 -13.33 -7.80 1.33
N ILE A 46 -13.42 -8.08 2.62
CA ILE A 46 -13.93 -7.12 3.61
C ILE A 46 -12.88 -6.02 3.74
N SER A 47 -13.29 -4.78 3.54
CA SER A 47 -12.42 -3.60 3.56
C SER A 47 -13.22 -2.38 4.04
N GLN A 48 -12.67 -1.18 3.95
CA GLN A 48 -13.36 0.06 4.23
C GLN A 48 -13.14 1.03 3.06
N TYR A 49 -14.18 1.71 2.61
CA TYR A 49 -14.10 2.59 1.45
C TYR A 49 -14.30 4.07 1.80
N ASP A 50 -15.54 4.50 2.02
CA ASP A 50 -15.91 5.90 2.23
C ASP A 50 -15.89 6.34 3.70
N LEU A 51 -15.95 5.40 4.65
CA LEU A 51 -15.85 5.65 6.08
C LEU A 51 -14.76 4.79 6.73
N PRO A 52 -13.47 5.05 6.41
CA PRO A 52 -12.35 4.35 7.04
C PRO A 52 -12.28 4.68 8.53
N LEU A 53 -11.62 3.87 9.34
CA LEU A 53 -11.43 4.15 10.76
C LEU A 53 -10.73 5.49 11.00
N CYS A 54 -9.65 5.75 10.26
CA CYS A 54 -8.83 6.94 10.43
C CYS A 54 -8.54 7.59 9.08
N PHE A 55 -8.47 8.92 9.06
CA PHE A 55 -8.26 9.73 7.85
C PHE A 55 -7.50 11.02 8.16
N ASP A 56 -7.06 11.72 7.14
CA ASP A 56 -6.48 13.08 7.18
C ASP A 56 -5.38 13.27 8.22
N GLY A 57 -4.39 12.38 8.21
CA GLY A 57 -3.24 12.42 9.10
C GLY A 57 -1.99 12.99 8.44
N ALA A 58 -0.90 13.03 9.20
CA ALA A 58 0.42 13.32 8.67
C ALA A 58 1.54 12.88 9.60
N VAL A 59 2.69 12.58 9.00
CA VAL A 59 3.94 12.27 9.71
C VAL A 59 5.03 13.21 9.24
N ASP A 60 5.68 13.88 10.17
CA ASP A 60 6.85 14.69 9.89
C ASP A 60 8.11 13.82 9.98
N ILE A 61 8.88 13.75 8.90
CA ILE A 61 10.11 12.97 8.82
C ILE A 61 11.33 13.88 8.67
N PRO A 62 12.50 13.53 9.23
CA PRO A 62 13.73 14.22 8.89
C PRO A 62 14.05 14.02 7.40
N SER A 63 14.45 15.10 6.72
CA SER A 63 14.83 15.08 5.32
C SER A 63 16.06 15.93 5.07
N ASP A 64 16.98 15.37 4.27
CA ASP A 64 18.17 16.08 3.80
C ASP A 64 17.94 16.71 2.42
N ASP A 65 16.69 16.98 2.08
CA ASP A 65 16.31 17.59 0.82
C ASP A 65 16.88 19.01 0.73
N PRO A 66 17.71 19.33 -0.29
CA PRO A 66 18.27 20.66 -0.47
C PRO A 66 17.19 21.74 -0.65
N ASP A 67 16.06 21.39 -1.26
CA ASP A 67 14.97 22.33 -1.57
C ASP A 67 14.23 22.82 -0.32
N ILE A 68 14.30 22.03 0.78
CA ILE A 68 13.77 22.44 2.09
C ILE A 68 14.88 22.88 3.07
N GLY A 69 16.11 23.10 2.57
CA GLY A 69 17.21 23.70 3.31
C GLY A 69 18.15 22.72 4.00
N GLY A 70 18.11 21.43 3.69
CA GLY A 70 18.99 20.38 4.25
C GLY A 70 18.90 20.22 5.76
N GLY A 71 18.69 19.01 6.26
CA GLY A 71 18.49 18.75 7.70
C GLY A 71 17.15 19.29 8.25
N GLY A 72 16.20 19.58 7.38
CA GLY A 72 14.86 20.02 7.72
C GLY A 72 13.90 18.87 8.00
N THR A 73 12.61 19.20 8.03
CA THR A 73 11.52 18.25 8.25
C THR A 73 10.59 18.29 7.05
N LYS A 74 10.28 17.13 6.48
CA LYS A 74 9.29 16.97 5.41
C LYS A 74 8.04 16.33 5.98
N ARG A 75 6.89 16.94 5.68
CA ARG A 75 5.58 16.44 6.07
C ARG A 75 5.06 15.49 5.00
N ILE A 76 4.65 14.29 5.43
CA ILE A 76 4.02 13.28 4.59
C ILE A 76 2.58 13.12 5.05
N GLY A 77 1.63 13.46 4.18
CA GLY A 77 0.21 13.31 4.44
C GLY A 77 -0.23 11.85 4.43
N ILE A 78 -1.19 11.55 5.27
CA ILE A 78 -1.85 10.24 5.35
C ILE A 78 -3.31 10.44 4.95
N ILE A 79 -3.70 9.91 3.81
CA ILE A 79 -5.08 9.98 3.32
C ILE A 79 -6.00 9.22 4.28
N ARG A 80 -5.60 7.99 4.65
CA ARG A 80 -6.37 7.13 5.54
C ARG A 80 -5.53 5.98 6.11
N ALA A 81 -6.00 5.47 7.24
CA ALA A 81 -5.64 4.16 7.76
C ALA A 81 -6.93 3.37 7.98
N HIS A 82 -7.10 2.27 7.26
CA HIS A 82 -8.33 1.49 7.25
C HIS A 82 -8.06 0.00 7.44
N LEU A 83 -9.04 -0.68 8.02
CA LEU A 83 -8.99 -2.13 8.22
C LEU A 83 -9.53 -2.87 7.00
N GLU A 84 -8.88 -3.99 6.71
CA GLU A 84 -9.34 -4.98 5.76
C GLU A 84 -8.95 -6.38 6.22
N GLU A 85 -9.42 -7.40 5.53
CA GLU A 85 -8.94 -8.76 5.70
C GLU A 85 -7.84 -9.08 4.67
N ASP A 86 -6.83 -9.84 5.08
CA ASP A 86 -5.83 -10.33 4.14
C ASP A 86 -6.39 -11.50 3.32
N THR A 87 -5.87 -11.68 2.12
CA THR A 87 -6.17 -12.82 1.24
C THR A 87 -5.30 -14.02 1.58
N GLY A 88 -5.54 -15.17 0.96
CA GLY A 88 -4.63 -16.29 1.00
C GLY A 88 -3.29 -15.99 0.31
N LYS A 89 -2.58 -17.02 -0.04
CA LYS A 89 -1.33 -16.94 -0.83
C LYS A 89 -1.44 -17.80 -2.07
N LEU A 90 -0.86 -17.31 -3.17
CA LEU A 90 -0.58 -18.11 -4.36
C LEU A 90 0.91 -18.43 -4.42
N GLY A 91 1.24 -19.70 -4.59
CA GLY A 91 2.61 -20.18 -4.77
C GLY A 91 2.74 -20.90 -6.12
N HIS A 92 3.92 -20.81 -6.73
CA HIS A 92 4.24 -21.46 -7.99
C HIS A 92 5.36 -22.49 -7.85
N GLU A 93 5.80 -22.74 -6.60
CA GLU A 93 6.82 -23.71 -6.25
C GLU A 93 6.24 -24.81 -5.36
N LEU A 94 6.67 -26.04 -5.57
CA LEU A 94 6.33 -27.17 -4.71
C LEU A 94 7.04 -27.06 -3.35
N PRO A 95 6.44 -27.56 -2.26
CA PRO A 95 7.14 -27.75 -1.00
C PRO A 95 8.40 -28.62 -1.23
N GLY A 96 9.58 -28.07 -0.90
CA GLY A 96 10.86 -28.73 -1.13
C GLY A 96 11.59 -28.31 -2.41
N GLY A 97 11.04 -27.37 -3.15
CA GLY A 97 11.62 -26.80 -4.38
C GLY A 97 11.10 -27.48 -5.65
N GLY A 98 11.22 -26.78 -6.76
CA GLY A 98 10.74 -27.20 -8.08
C GLY A 98 9.55 -26.37 -8.55
N SER A 99 9.52 -26.09 -9.85
CA SER A 99 8.43 -25.32 -10.46
C SER A 99 7.17 -26.18 -10.60
N TYR A 100 6.00 -25.56 -10.42
CA TYR A 100 4.69 -26.17 -10.65
C TYR A 100 3.97 -25.44 -11.78
N ALA A 101 3.44 -26.18 -12.73
CA ALA A 101 2.71 -25.63 -13.88
C ALA A 101 1.26 -25.25 -13.50
N GLY A 102 1.11 -24.42 -12.46
CA GLY A 102 -0.15 -23.98 -11.92
C GLY A 102 0.09 -23.12 -10.70
N SER A 103 -0.97 -22.85 -9.93
CA SER A 103 -0.88 -22.11 -8.67
C SER A 103 -1.32 -22.98 -7.51
N LEU A 104 -0.49 -23.04 -6.47
CA LEU A 104 -0.85 -23.63 -5.19
C LEU A 104 -1.55 -22.55 -4.36
N VAL A 105 -2.72 -22.87 -3.82
CA VAL A 105 -3.50 -21.94 -3.00
C VAL A 105 -3.33 -22.32 -1.54
N ASP A 106 -2.81 -21.40 -0.74
CA ASP A 106 -2.73 -21.51 0.73
C ASP A 106 -3.66 -20.47 1.35
N LEU A 107 -4.72 -20.93 2.01
CA LEU A 107 -5.74 -20.08 2.64
C LEU A 107 -5.48 -19.84 4.14
N ASN A 108 -4.35 -20.26 4.72
CA ASN A 108 -4.09 -20.11 6.15
C ASN A 108 -4.01 -18.63 6.59
N ARG A 109 -3.69 -17.73 5.69
CA ARG A 109 -3.66 -16.28 5.96
C ARG A 109 -5.01 -15.59 5.72
N ALA A 110 -5.90 -16.20 4.95
CA ALA A 110 -7.17 -15.60 4.56
C ALA A 110 -8.01 -15.18 5.79
N GLY A 111 -8.50 -13.94 5.77
CA GLY A 111 -9.26 -13.36 6.87
C GLY A 111 -8.43 -12.83 8.04
N THR A 112 -7.09 -12.88 7.96
CA THR A 112 -6.23 -12.22 8.95
C THR A 112 -6.43 -10.70 8.85
N PRO A 113 -6.59 -10.00 9.99
CA PRO A 113 -6.73 -8.55 9.97
C PRO A 113 -5.50 -7.87 9.36
N LEU A 114 -5.75 -6.90 8.49
CA LEU A 114 -4.75 -6.09 7.80
C LEU A 114 -5.11 -4.62 7.96
N LEU A 115 -4.16 -3.80 8.38
CA LEU A 115 -4.28 -2.35 8.39
C LEU A 115 -3.56 -1.79 7.16
N GLU A 116 -4.29 -1.15 6.26
CA GLU A 116 -3.73 -0.44 5.12
C GLU A 116 -3.62 1.06 5.44
N ILE A 117 -2.42 1.60 5.24
CA ILE A 117 -2.11 3.02 5.42
C ILE A 117 -1.79 3.59 4.04
N VAL A 118 -2.57 4.57 3.61
CA VAL A 118 -2.43 5.21 2.29
C VAL A 118 -1.92 6.63 2.50
N THR A 119 -0.79 6.96 1.87
CA THR A 119 -0.18 8.29 1.94
C THR A 119 -0.65 9.19 0.80
N GLU A 120 -0.52 10.49 1.01
CA GLU A 120 -0.52 11.46 -0.07
C GLU A 120 0.72 11.29 -0.98
N PRO A 121 0.71 11.77 -2.22
CA PRO A 121 1.84 11.67 -3.15
C PRO A 121 2.94 12.72 -2.86
N ASP A 122 3.36 12.83 -1.60
CA ASP A 122 4.31 13.85 -1.13
C ASP A 122 5.78 13.45 -1.31
N PHE A 123 6.02 12.24 -1.79
CA PHE A 123 7.39 11.76 -2.01
C PHE A 123 7.89 12.10 -3.41
N ASP A 124 9.00 12.79 -3.47
CA ASP A 124 9.77 13.12 -4.68
C ASP A 124 11.17 12.49 -4.67
N ARG A 125 11.64 12.00 -3.51
CA ARG A 125 12.96 11.40 -3.31
C ARG A 125 12.84 10.03 -2.67
N VAL A 126 13.66 9.10 -3.14
CA VAL A 126 13.69 7.74 -2.59
C VAL A 126 14.21 7.70 -1.14
N GLU A 127 15.09 8.62 -0.79
CA GLU A 127 15.64 8.76 0.57
C GLU A 127 14.52 9.02 1.58
N ASP A 128 13.61 9.94 1.28
CA ASP A 128 12.46 10.28 2.13
C ASP A 128 11.49 9.10 2.26
N VAL A 129 11.28 8.34 1.18
CA VAL A 129 10.49 7.09 1.24
C VAL A 129 11.10 6.10 2.23
N LEU A 130 12.43 5.94 2.23
CA LEU A 130 13.10 5.01 3.15
C LEU A 130 13.07 5.48 4.59
N VAL A 131 13.20 6.79 4.83
CA VAL A 131 13.07 7.38 6.17
C VAL A 131 11.66 7.15 6.69
N PHE A 132 10.65 7.52 5.93
CA PHE A 132 9.24 7.31 6.28
C PHE A 132 8.93 5.83 6.56
N ALA A 133 9.36 4.92 5.68
CA ALA A 133 9.09 3.50 5.83
C ALA A 133 9.70 2.91 7.11
N ARG A 134 10.90 3.36 7.49
CA ARG A 134 11.54 2.96 8.75
C ARG A 134 10.83 3.55 9.96
N GLU A 135 10.43 4.82 9.89
CA GLU A 135 9.70 5.50 10.95
C GLU A 135 8.34 4.83 11.17
N LEU A 136 7.56 4.61 10.13
CA LEU A 136 6.28 3.92 10.19
C LEU A 136 6.43 2.51 10.81
N ARG A 137 7.47 1.76 10.40
CA ARG A 137 7.76 0.47 11.01
C ARG A 137 8.06 0.60 12.50
N SER A 138 8.81 1.62 12.90
CA SER A 138 9.17 1.87 14.32
C SER A 138 7.94 2.22 15.14
N ILE A 139 7.07 3.08 14.64
CA ILE A 139 5.77 3.43 15.25
C ILE A 139 4.93 2.16 15.45
N CYS A 140 4.68 1.39 14.40
CA CYS A 140 3.86 0.18 14.48
C CYS A 140 4.43 -0.87 15.44
N ARG A 141 5.77 -0.99 15.52
CA ARG A 141 6.43 -1.89 16.48
C ARG A 141 6.32 -1.39 17.92
N PHE A 142 6.51 -0.09 18.15
CA PHE A 142 6.40 0.52 19.46
C PHE A 142 4.98 0.37 20.03
N LEU A 143 3.97 0.55 19.20
CA LEU A 143 2.57 0.35 19.56
C LEU A 143 2.17 -1.13 19.72
N GLY A 144 3.05 -2.06 19.39
CA GLY A 144 2.75 -3.50 19.46
C GLY A 144 1.78 -4.00 18.39
N VAL A 145 1.60 -3.23 17.30
CA VAL A 145 0.69 -3.57 16.18
C VAL A 145 1.29 -4.67 15.31
N THR A 146 2.59 -4.64 15.10
CA THR A 146 3.31 -5.62 14.29
C THR A 146 4.73 -5.85 14.79
N GLN A 147 5.31 -7.02 14.49
CA GLN A 147 6.75 -7.25 14.66
C GLN A 147 7.59 -6.57 13.56
N GLY A 148 6.98 -6.14 12.46
CA GLY A 148 7.61 -5.41 11.38
C GLY A 148 8.65 -6.20 10.59
N VAL A 149 8.56 -7.54 10.56
CA VAL A 149 9.47 -8.40 9.80
C VAL A 149 8.93 -8.56 8.38
N MET A 150 9.48 -7.79 7.43
CA MET A 150 9.01 -7.74 6.05
C MET A 150 9.11 -9.11 5.36
N GLN A 151 10.18 -9.88 5.60
CA GLN A 151 10.37 -11.22 5.04
C GLN A 151 9.29 -12.23 5.48
N LYS A 152 8.64 -11.97 6.60
CA LYS A 152 7.51 -12.77 7.11
C LYS A 152 6.14 -12.21 6.69
N GLY A 153 6.13 -11.12 5.90
CA GLY A 153 4.89 -10.47 5.48
C GLY A 153 4.17 -9.69 6.60
N HIS A 154 4.85 -9.40 7.73
CA HIS A 154 4.25 -8.62 8.82
C HIS A 154 4.02 -7.16 8.44
N MET A 155 4.73 -6.67 7.44
CA MET A 155 4.59 -5.34 6.88
C MET A 155 4.99 -5.38 5.41
N ARG A 156 4.22 -4.71 4.57
CA ARG A 156 4.42 -4.63 3.12
C ARG A 156 4.42 -3.16 2.70
N PHE A 157 5.25 -2.83 1.72
CA PHE A 157 5.27 -1.52 1.09
C PHE A 157 4.98 -1.72 -0.40
N GLU A 158 4.03 -0.97 -0.92
CA GLU A 158 3.60 -1.04 -2.32
C GLU A 158 3.65 0.38 -2.92
N PRO A 159 4.85 0.87 -3.29
CA PRO A 159 4.98 2.21 -3.86
C PRO A 159 4.27 2.30 -5.22
N ASN A 160 3.55 3.40 -5.41
CA ASN A 160 3.00 3.82 -6.68
C ASN A 160 3.89 4.92 -7.22
N ILE A 161 4.53 4.69 -8.36
CA ILE A 161 5.57 5.57 -8.91
C ILE A 161 5.19 6.04 -10.30
N ASN A 162 5.32 7.34 -10.51
CA ASN A 162 5.40 7.95 -11.83
C ASN A 162 6.43 9.07 -11.80
N LEU A 163 6.87 9.52 -12.97
CA LEU A 163 7.74 10.68 -13.11
C LEU A 163 6.93 11.90 -13.52
N VAL A 164 7.31 13.04 -12.99
CA VAL A 164 6.98 14.35 -13.53
C VAL A 164 8.21 14.82 -14.30
N ILE A 165 8.06 15.11 -15.58
CA ILE A 165 9.14 15.45 -16.49
C ILE A 165 8.91 16.87 -17.02
N ASP A 166 9.78 17.79 -16.61
CA ASP A 166 9.83 19.13 -17.12
C ASP A 166 10.75 19.19 -18.34
N THR A 167 10.23 19.71 -19.44
CA THR A 167 10.98 19.87 -20.66
C THR A 167 11.55 21.29 -20.79
N THR A 168 12.60 21.45 -21.55
CA THR A 168 13.28 22.75 -21.77
C THR A 168 12.39 23.81 -22.40
N ASP A 169 11.29 23.41 -23.04
CA ASP A 169 10.29 24.32 -23.64
C ASP A 169 9.13 24.64 -22.65
N GLY A 170 9.26 24.26 -21.38
CA GLY A 170 8.33 24.59 -20.30
C GLY A 170 7.07 23.73 -20.23
N ARG A 171 7.03 22.58 -20.90
CA ARG A 171 5.92 21.61 -20.77
C ARG A 171 6.20 20.61 -19.67
N GLU A 172 5.18 20.27 -18.91
CA GLU A 172 5.20 19.18 -17.93
C GLU A 172 4.53 17.92 -18.51
N PHE A 173 5.15 16.78 -18.33
CA PHE A 173 4.60 15.47 -18.68
C PHE A 173 4.63 14.57 -17.46
N ARG A 174 3.64 13.65 -17.35
CA ARG A 174 3.58 12.63 -16.32
C ARG A 174 3.59 11.26 -16.95
N THR A 175 4.47 10.38 -16.50
CA THR A 175 4.49 8.98 -16.94
C THR A 175 3.33 8.19 -16.33
N PRO A 176 2.93 7.04 -16.91
CA PRO A 176 1.94 6.16 -16.31
C PRO A 176 2.37 5.67 -14.93
N VAL A 177 1.43 5.65 -13.98
CA VAL A 177 1.69 5.16 -12.62
C VAL A 177 1.97 3.67 -12.63
N VAL A 178 3.03 3.26 -11.94
CA VAL A 178 3.41 1.87 -11.72
C VAL A 178 3.34 1.54 -10.25
N GLU A 179 2.50 0.57 -9.90
CA GLU A 179 2.45 -0.05 -8.58
C GLU A 179 3.47 -1.18 -8.52
N ILE A 180 4.37 -1.14 -7.52
CA ILE A 180 5.41 -2.16 -7.38
C ILE A 180 5.06 -3.10 -6.23
N LYS A 181 5.12 -4.40 -6.49
CA LYS A 181 4.87 -5.48 -5.53
C LYS A 181 6.12 -6.33 -5.28
N ASN A 182 6.04 -7.25 -4.31
CA ASN A 182 7.09 -8.19 -3.93
C ASN A 182 8.33 -7.54 -3.30
N LEU A 183 8.13 -6.52 -2.48
CA LEU A 183 9.20 -5.81 -1.78
C LEU A 183 9.39 -6.37 -0.36
N ASN A 184 10.39 -7.21 -0.16
CA ASN A 184 10.61 -7.94 1.10
C ASN A 184 11.65 -7.29 2.02
N SER A 185 12.20 -6.13 1.66
CA SER A 185 13.18 -5.38 2.44
C SER A 185 13.20 -3.91 2.03
N PHE A 186 13.75 -3.04 2.89
CA PHE A 186 13.96 -1.64 2.52
C PHE A 186 14.95 -1.48 1.35
N ARG A 187 15.92 -2.39 1.21
CA ARG A 187 16.81 -2.41 0.05
C ARG A 187 16.04 -2.73 -1.24
N ALA A 188 15.07 -3.64 -1.18
CA ALA A 188 14.22 -3.93 -2.33
C ALA A 188 13.32 -2.73 -2.68
N VAL A 189 12.78 -2.02 -1.68
CA VAL A 189 12.03 -0.77 -1.89
C VAL A 189 12.89 0.26 -2.62
N GLU A 190 14.09 0.54 -2.12
CA GLU A 190 15.04 1.47 -2.74
C GLU A 190 15.38 1.07 -4.18
N GLY A 191 15.83 -0.18 -4.36
CA GLY A 191 16.23 -0.69 -5.66
C GLY A 191 15.12 -0.62 -6.70
N ALA A 192 13.90 -0.98 -6.31
CA ALA A 192 12.75 -0.96 -7.18
C ALA A 192 12.34 0.47 -7.60
N ILE A 193 12.37 1.43 -6.67
CA ILE A 193 12.07 2.83 -6.98
C ILE A 193 13.11 3.40 -7.95
N ARG A 194 14.39 3.22 -7.65
CA ARG A 194 15.47 3.72 -8.52
C ARG A 194 15.43 3.08 -9.92
N TYR A 195 15.14 1.78 -9.99
CA TYR A 195 14.97 1.10 -11.27
C TYR A 195 13.80 1.67 -12.07
N GLU A 196 12.63 1.85 -11.43
CA GLU A 196 11.45 2.41 -12.10
C GLU A 196 11.66 3.85 -12.57
N GLN A 197 12.37 4.67 -11.80
CA GLN A 197 12.73 6.03 -12.25
C GLN A 197 13.50 5.99 -13.58
N SER A 198 14.54 5.16 -13.68
CA SER A 198 15.33 5.03 -14.92
C SER A 198 14.51 4.43 -16.05
N ARG A 199 13.79 3.34 -15.79
CA ARG A 199 12.98 2.64 -16.80
C ARG A 199 11.87 3.52 -17.38
N GLN A 200 11.17 4.29 -16.53
CA GLN A 200 10.08 5.16 -16.98
C GLN A 200 10.62 6.35 -17.79
N LEU A 201 11.77 6.88 -17.40
CA LEU A 201 12.42 7.94 -18.19
C LEU A 201 12.84 7.43 -19.59
N GLU A 202 13.46 6.25 -19.66
CA GLU A 202 13.84 5.61 -20.93
C GLU A 202 12.61 5.36 -21.81
N GLU A 203 11.54 4.76 -21.25
CA GLU A 203 10.29 4.53 -21.97
C GLU A 203 9.68 5.84 -22.50
N PHE A 204 9.70 6.90 -21.70
CA PHE A 204 9.19 8.21 -22.12
C PHE A 204 10.02 8.80 -23.27
N LEU A 205 11.35 8.74 -23.17
CA LEU A 205 12.24 9.26 -24.22
C LEU A 205 12.11 8.49 -25.53
N GLU A 206 11.86 7.18 -25.48
CA GLU A 206 11.68 6.34 -26.66
C GLU A 206 10.30 6.48 -27.30
N THR A 207 9.25 6.59 -26.48
CA THR A 207 7.86 6.44 -26.96
C THR A 207 7.02 7.71 -26.83
N GLY A 208 7.44 8.67 -26.02
CA GLY A 208 6.62 9.84 -25.65
C GLY A 208 5.38 9.48 -24.82
N ARG A 209 5.33 8.28 -24.23
CA ARG A 209 4.15 7.78 -23.53
C ARG A 209 3.92 8.52 -22.22
N THR A 210 2.75 9.16 -22.13
CA THR A 210 2.31 9.90 -20.94
C THR A 210 1.14 9.23 -20.26
N MET A 211 0.80 9.70 -19.06
CA MET A 211 -0.36 9.21 -18.29
C MET A 211 -1.66 9.44 -19.05
N GLY A 212 -2.47 8.40 -19.17
CA GLY A 212 -3.82 8.41 -19.73
C GLY A 212 -4.75 7.51 -18.95
N LEU A 213 -6.03 7.51 -19.28
CA LEU A 213 -7.03 6.61 -18.70
C LEU A 213 -6.61 5.15 -18.89
N GLY A 214 -6.73 4.34 -17.84
CA GLY A 214 -6.44 2.91 -17.88
C GLY A 214 -4.96 2.52 -17.96
N MET A 215 -4.03 3.46 -17.82
CA MET A 215 -2.61 3.20 -18.03
C MET A 215 -1.84 2.79 -16.77
N LYS A 216 -2.50 2.58 -15.63
CA LYS A 216 -1.84 2.08 -14.41
C LYS A 216 -1.37 0.63 -14.62
N ARG A 217 -0.10 0.36 -14.29
CA ARG A 217 0.52 -0.97 -14.39
C ARG A 217 0.89 -1.49 -13.01
N THR A 218 0.90 -2.82 -12.86
CA THR A 218 1.47 -3.50 -11.71
C THR A 218 2.71 -4.27 -12.14
N ARG A 219 3.82 -4.04 -11.44
CA ARG A 219 5.10 -4.72 -11.68
C ARG A 219 5.59 -5.36 -10.39
N GLY A 220 6.24 -6.51 -10.49
CA GLY A 220 6.87 -7.20 -9.36
C GLY A 220 8.38 -7.00 -9.36
N TRP A 221 8.96 -6.76 -8.19
CA TRP A 221 10.41 -6.73 -8.03
C TRP A 221 11.02 -8.13 -8.12
N ASP A 222 12.04 -8.29 -8.95
CA ASP A 222 12.91 -9.46 -9.02
C ASP A 222 14.23 -9.12 -8.31
N ASP A 223 14.39 -9.61 -7.09
CA ASP A 223 15.53 -9.28 -6.23
C ASP A 223 16.84 -9.92 -6.73
N GLN A 224 16.78 -10.95 -7.56
CA GLN A 224 17.95 -11.59 -8.15
C GLN A 224 18.47 -10.79 -9.35
N LYS A 225 17.57 -10.33 -10.19
CA LYS A 225 17.91 -9.57 -11.40
C LYS A 225 18.00 -8.06 -11.16
N LEU A 226 17.52 -7.59 -10.00
CA LEU A 226 17.43 -6.17 -9.64
C LEU A 226 16.63 -5.35 -10.66
N VAL A 227 15.52 -5.90 -11.14
CA VAL A 227 14.62 -5.26 -12.09
C VAL A 227 13.16 -5.43 -11.65
N THR A 228 12.28 -4.59 -12.18
CA THR A 228 10.85 -4.85 -12.09
C THR A 228 10.36 -5.62 -13.30
N VAL A 229 9.44 -6.56 -13.11
CA VAL A 229 8.84 -7.37 -14.16
C VAL A 229 7.35 -7.07 -14.24
N LEU A 230 6.84 -6.85 -15.46
CA LEU A 230 5.42 -6.60 -15.66
C LEU A 230 4.60 -7.81 -15.21
N GLN A 231 3.66 -7.59 -14.30
CA GLN A 231 2.72 -8.61 -13.83
C GLN A 231 1.34 -8.42 -14.45
N ARG A 232 0.91 -7.15 -14.59
CA ARG A 232 -0.42 -6.81 -15.11
C ARG A 232 -0.42 -5.41 -15.72
N GLU A 233 -1.05 -5.29 -16.87
CA GLU A 233 -1.53 -4.01 -17.40
C GLU A 233 -3.01 -3.87 -17.02
N LYS A 234 -3.37 -2.74 -16.43
CA LYS A 234 -4.75 -2.41 -16.15
C LYS A 234 -5.26 -1.56 -17.30
N GLU A 235 -6.11 -2.13 -18.12
CA GLU A 235 -6.76 -1.38 -19.20
C GLU A 235 -7.85 -0.44 -18.66
N ASP A 236 -8.45 -0.79 -17.51
CA ASP A 236 -9.49 0.01 -16.84
C ASP A 236 -9.29 0.05 -15.33
N ALA A 237 -9.74 1.14 -14.69
CA ALA A 237 -9.88 1.18 -13.24
C ALA A 237 -10.84 0.07 -12.81
N HIS A 238 -10.40 -0.81 -11.91
CA HIS A 238 -11.30 -1.83 -11.37
C HIS A 238 -12.46 -1.15 -10.66
N ASP A 239 -13.64 -1.29 -11.20
CA ASP A 239 -14.88 -1.05 -10.46
C ASP A 239 -15.06 -2.20 -9.46
N TYR A 240 -14.63 -1.99 -8.23
CA TYR A 240 -14.78 -2.97 -7.16
C TYR A 240 -16.22 -3.08 -6.65
N ARG A 241 -17.15 -2.26 -7.13
CA ARG A 241 -18.57 -2.28 -6.76
C ARG A 241 -18.75 -2.38 -5.24
N TYR A 242 -18.12 -1.48 -4.52
CA TYR A 242 -18.24 -1.44 -3.07
C TYR A 242 -19.70 -1.33 -2.63
N PHE A 243 -20.07 -2.13 -1.64
CA PHE A 243 -21.31 -1.96 -0.91
C PHE A 243 -21.10 -2.39 0.55
N PRO A 244 -21.92 -1.88 1.51
CA PRO A 244 -21.76 -2.19 2.91
C PRO A 244 -21.79 -3.69 3.19
N GLU A 245 -20.87 -4.17 4.04
CA GLU A 245 -20.85 -5.55 4.50
C GLU A 245 -22.07 -5.82 5.41
N PRO A 246 -23.04 -6.64 4.98
CA PRO A 246 -24.30 -6.77 5.71
C PRO A 246 -24.17 -7.53 7.03
N ASP A 247 -23.08 -8.27 7.21
CA ASP A 247 -22.87 -9.11 8.40
C ASP A 247 -22.05 -8.40 9.49
N LEU A 248 -21.53 -7.18 9.22
CA LEU A 248 -20.84 -6.35 10.19
C LEU A 248 -21.61 -5.04 10.42
N PRO A 249 -22.07 -4.77 11.66
CA PRO A 249 -22.65 -3.47 11.96
C PRO A 249 -21.59 -2.37 11.86
N PRO A 250 -22.01 -1.09 11.65
CA PRO A 250 -21.12 0.04 11.80
C PRO A 250 -20.42 0.03 13.17
N VAL A 251 -19.19 0.55 13.17
CA VAL A 251 -18.39 0.68 14.39
C VAL A 251 -18.54 2.11 14.88
N GLU A 252 -19.16 2.26 16.05
CA GLU A 252 -19.30 3.54 16.72
C GLU A 252 -18.10 3.77 17.64
N MET A 253 -17.42 4.90 17.48
CA MET A 253 -16.29 5.34 18.30
C MET A 253 -16.78 6.42 19.25
N ASP A 254 -16.95 6.08 20.53
CA ASP A 254 -17.27 7.08 21.54
C ASP A 254 -16.06 8.01 21.85
N VAL A 255 -16.27 8.97 22.75
CA VAL A 255 -15.23 9.94 23.11
C VAL A 255 -14.05 9.25 23.80
N GLU A 256 -14.32 8.20 24.61
CA GLU A 256 -13.26 7.48 25.36
C GLU A 256 -12.28 6.74 24.44
N TRP A 257 -12.76 6.32 23.28
CA TRP A 257 -11.92 5.67 22.26
C TRP A 257 -11.03 6.65 21.48
N ARG A 258 -11.33 7.95 21.54
CA ARG A 258 -10.67 8.99 20.77
C ARG A 258 -9.72 9.85 21.58
N GLU A 259 -9.75 9.73 22.90
CA GLU A 259 -8.84 10.35 23.88
C GLU A 259 -7.76 9.35 24.36
#